data_e18f5d429b71385ac3fdba46e97f6744
#
_entry.id   e18f5d429b71385ac3fdba46e97f6744
#
_cell.length_a   1.000
_cell.length_b   1.000
_cell.length_c   1.000
_cell.angle_alpha   90.00
_cell.angle_beta   90.00
_cell.angle_gamma   90.00
#
_symmetry.space_group_name_H-M   'P 1'
#
loop_
_entity.id
_entity.type
_entity.pdbx_description
1 polymer ?
#
loop_
_entity_poly.entity_id
_entity_poly.type
_entity_poly.pdbx_seq_one_letter_code
_entity_poly.pdbx_strand_id
1 'polypeptide(L)' 'MTEAEAKRQQQRRAWDAAHLRTVGTKLTPVELARLDAYCFRIRTTRYSLLRTLVLEELAAYERENRVP' A
#
# COMPACT_ATOMS: atom_id res chain seq x y z
N MET A 1 24.56 8.45 -2.77
CA MET A 1 24.09 7.32 -1.94
C MET A 1 25.29 6.62 -1.34
N THR A 2 25.31 6.38 -0.06
CA THR A 2 26.39 5.65 0.62
C THR A 2 26.24 4.13 0.45
N GLU A 3 27.33 3.39 0.65
CA GLU A 3 27.28 1.91 0.59
C GLU A 3 26.30 1.35 1.65
N ALA A 4 26.23 1.96 2.83
CA ALA A 4 25.33 1.53 3.89
C ALA A 4 23.86 1.70 3.48
N GLU A 5 23.52 2.79 2.81
CA GLU A 5 22.18 3.03 2.30
C GLU A 5 21.81 2.03 1.20
N ALA A 6 22.73 1.75 0.29
CA ALA A 6 22.52 0.76 -0.76
C ALA A 6 22.28 -0.63 -0.19
N LYS A 7 23.05 -1.04 0.83
CA LYS A 7 22.86 -2.32 1.52
C LYS A 7 21.50 -2.40 2.22
N ARG A 8 21.09 -1.34 2.90
CA ARG A 8 19.78 -1.29 3.56
C ARG A 8 18.64 -1.44 2.57
N GLN A 9 18.73 -0.77 1.42
CA GLN A 9 17.73 -0.88 0.38
C GLN A 9 17.66 -2.30 -0.21
N GLN A 10 18.80 -2.93 -0.43
CA GLN A 10 18.86 -4.31 -0.93
C GLN A 10 18.25 -5.29 0.07
N GLN A 11 18.57 -5.15 1.34
CA GLN A 11 18.00 -5.99 2.40
C GLN A 11 16.50 -5.81 2.51
N ARG A 12 16.02 -4.58 2.43
CA ARG A 12 14.59 -4.28 2.47
C ARG A 12 13.86 -4.88 1.26
N ARG A 13 14.44 -4.75 0.06
CA ARG A 13 13.87 -5.34 -1.15
C ARG A 13 13.80 -6.86 -1.07
N ALA A 14 14.85 -7.50 -0.55
CA ALA A 14 14.87 -8.94 -0.37
C ALA A 14 13.81 -9.41 0.63
N TRP A 15 13.65 -8.68 1.73
CA TRP A 15 12.60 -8.96 2.72
C TRP A 15 11.21 -8.81 2.10
N ASP A 16 10.97 -7.70 1.39
CA ASP A 16 9.69 -7.42 0.73
C ASP A 16 9.36 -8.53 -0.29
N ALA A 17 10.33 -8.93 -1.11
CA ALA A 17 10.13 -9.99 -2.09
C ALA A 17 9.79 -11.33 -1.44
N ALA A 18 10.33 -11.61 -0.25
CA ALA A 18 10.07 -12.85 0.49
C ALA A 18 8.72 -12.85 1.21
N HIS A 19 8.25 -11.69 1.69
CA HIS A 19 7.10 -11.60 2.60
C HIS A 19 5.89 -10.91 2.00
N LEU A 20 6.08 -10.08 0.96
CA LEU A 20 5.00 -9.30 0.37
C LEU A 20 4.71 -9.74 -1.06
N ARG A 21 3.47 -9.62 -1.46
CA ARG A 21 3.03 -9.86 -2.82
C ARG A 21 2.27 -8.64 -3.32
N THR A 22 2.45 -8.32 -4.60
CA THR A 22 1.77 -7.18 -5.21
C THR A 22 0.32 -7.54 -5.52
N VAL A 23 -0.59 -6.68 -5.11
CA VAL A 23 -1.99 -6.72 -5.50
C VAL A 23 -2.31 -5.41 -6.18
N GLY A 24 -3.07 -5.44 -7.25
CA GLY A 24 -3.34 -4.22 -8.00
C GLY A 24 -4.69 -4.20 -8.65
N THR A 25 -5.08 -3.01 -9.08
CA THR A 25 -6.28 -2.78 -9.87
C THR A 25 -5.97 -1.74 -10.94
N LYS A 26 -6.87 -1.59 -11.89
CA LYS A 26 -6.77 -0.59 -12.94
C LYS A 26 -7.81 0.50 -12.70
N LEU A 27 -7.40 1.74 -12.90
CA LEU A 27 -8.29 2.90 -12.80
C LEU A 27 -8.30 3.63 -14.14
N THR A 28 -9.43 4.29 -14.44
CA THR A 28 -9.49 5.19 -15.58
C THR A 28 -8.60 6.41 -15.31
N PRO A 29 -8.20 7.17 -16.36
CA PRO A 29 -7.41 8.38 -16.14
C PRO A 29 -8.10 9.38 -15.20
N VAL A 30 -9.42 9.51 -15.25
CA VAL A 30 -10.18 10.40 -14.36
C VAL A 30 -10.10 9.91 -12.91
N GLU A 31 -10.32 8.61 -12.70
CA GLU A 31 -10.22 8.01 -11.37
C GLU A 31 -8.82 8.13 -10.79
N LEU A 32 -7.80 7.92 -11.63
CA LEU A 32 -6.41 8.05 -11.20
C LEU A 32 -6.09 9.49 -10.78
N ALA A 33 -6.56 10.47 -11.55
CA ALA A 33 -6.38 11.88 -11.21
C ALA A 33 -7.02 12.23 -9.87
N ARG A 34 -8.20 11.69 -9.60
CA ARG A 34 -8.89 11.88 -8.31
C ARG A 34 -8.12 11.24 -7.17
N LEU A 35 -7.59 10.05 -7.39
CA LEU A 35 -6.78 9.37 -6.39
C LEU A 35 -5.51 10.16 -6.07
N ASP A 36 -4.82 10.65 -7.08
CA ASP A 36 -3.59 11.43 -6.90
C ASP A 36 -3.86 12.75 -6.19
N ALA A 37 -4.94 13.44 -6.52
CA ALA A 37 -5.34 14.67 -5.85
C ALA A 37 -5.62 14.43 -4.36
N TYR A 38 -6.29 13.32 -4.04
CA TYR A 38 -6.57 12.95 -2.66
C TYR A 38 -5.28 12.60 -1.90
N CYS A 39 -4.40 11.81 -2.50
CA CYS A 39 -3.11 11.47 -1.90
C CYS A 39 -2.26 12.70 -1.62
N PHE A 40 -2.25 13.64 -2.54
CA PHE A 40 -1.54 14.91 -2.36
C PHE A 40 -2.12 15.72 -1.20
N ARG A 41 -3.44 15.78 -1.11
CA ARG A 41 -4.14 16.56 -0.08
C ARG A 41 -3.87 16.02 1.32
N ILE A 42 -3.86 14.72 1.51
CA ILE A 42 -3.60 14.09 2.80
C ILE A 42 -2.13 13.74 3.02
N ARG A 43 -1.26 14.11 2.06
CA ARG A 43 0.19 13.91 2.13
C ARG A 43 0.57 12.44 2.34
N THR A 44 0.00 11.59 1.52
CA THR A 44 0.31 10.17 1.52
C THR A 44 0.70 9.69 0.11
N THR A 45 1.17 8.47 0.01
CA THR A 45 1.45 7.83 -1.28
C THR A 45 0.28 6.93 -1.67
N ARG A 46 0.20 6.59 -2.98
CA ARG A 46 -0.77 5.60 -3.46
C ARG A 46 -0.63 4.28 -2.71
N TYR A 47 0.61 3.83 -2.53
CA TYR A 47 0.90 2.58 -1.82
C TYR A 47 0.34 2.59 -0.40
N SER A 48 0.67 3.61 0.37
CA SER A 48 0.24 3.71 1.78
C SER A 48 -1.28 3.80 1.88
N LEU A 49 -1.91 4.61 1.03
CA LEU A 49 -3.36 4.75 1.03
C LEU A 49 -4.06 3.44 0.69
N LEU A 50 -3.64 2.79 -0.40
CA LEU A 50 -4.26 1.53 -0.83
C LEU A 50 -4.08 0.43 0.20
N ARG A 51 -2.90 0.32 0.78
CA ARG A 51 -2.65 -0.66 1.83
C ARG A 51 -3.55 -0.43 3.04
N THR A 52 -3.67 0.81 3.50
CA THR A 52 -4.51 1.17 4.64
C THR A 52 -5.98 0.84 4.36
N LEU A 53 -6.48 1.23 3.19
CA LEU A 53 -7.89 0.96 2.82
C LEU A 53 -8.18 -0.54 2.76
N VAL A 54 -7.29 -1.33 2.18
CA VAL A 54 -7.46 -2.79 2.11
C VAL A 54 -7.49 -3.39 3.51
N LEU A 55 -6.54 -3.01 4.37
CA LEU A 55 -6.45 -3.56 5.72
C LEU A 55 -7.65 -3.15 6.57
N GLU A 56 -8.11 -1.91 6.45
CA GLU A 56 -9.30 -1.43 7.16
C GLU A 56 -10.55 -2.19 6.73
N GLU A 57 -10.72 -2.41 5.43
CA GLU A 57 -11.87 -3.14 4.90
C GLU A 57 -11.86 -4.60 5.35
N LEU A 58 -10.70 -5.25 5.32
CA LEU A 58 -10.57 -6.62 5.80
C LEU A 58 -10.86 -6.72 7.30
N ALA A 59 -10.38 -5.77 8.10
CA ALA A 59 -10.64 -5.74 9.53
C ALA A 59 -12.14 -5.56 9.82
N ALA A 60 -12.82 -4.70 9.05
CA ALA A 60 -14.26 -4.51 9.17
C ALA A 60 -15.02 -5.79 8.82
N TYR A 61 -14.66 -6.43 7.72
CA TYR A 61 -15.24 -7.69 7.28
C TYR A 61 -15.08 -8.79 8.35
N GLU A 62 -13.87 -8.95 8.86
CA GLU A 62 -13.57 -9.96 9.88
C GLU A 62 -14.35 -9.74 11.17
N ARG A 63 -14.53 -8.47 11.57
CA ARG A 63 -15.36 -8.15 12.76
C ARG A 63 -16.81 -8.49 12.56
N GLU A 64 -17.38 -8.22 11.38
CA GLU A 64 -18.77 -8.52 11.07
C GLU A 64 -19.03 -10.03 10.98
N ASN A 65 -18.03 -10.77 10.53
CA ASN A 65 -18.14 -12.21 10.31
C ASN A 65 -17.58 -13.06 11.44
N ARG A 66 -17.16 -12.44 12.53
CA ARG A 66 -16.80 -13.18 13.74
C ARG A 66 -18.07 -13.74 14.36
N VAL A 67 -18.25 -15.02 14.15
CA VAL A 67 -19.32 -15.74 14.84
C VAL A 67 -18.85 -15.97 16.27
N PRO A 68 -19.65 -15.56 17.27
CA PRO A 68 -19.33 -15.83 18.65
C PRO A 68 -19.27 -17.33 18.92
#